data_8d36a9f3d8f4fa5e72aecca513928df0
#
_entry.id   8d36a9f3d8f4fa5e72aecca513928df0
#
_cell.length_a   1.000
_cell.length_b   1.000
_cell.length_c   1.000
_cell.angle_alpha   90.00
_cell.angle_beta   90.00
_cell.angle_gamma   90.00
#
_symmetry.space_group_name_H-M   'P 1'
#
loop_
_entity.id
_entity.type
_entity.pdbx_description
1 polymer ?
#
loop_
_entity_poly.entity_id
_entity_poly.type
_entity_poly.pdbx_seq_one_letter_code
_entity_poly.pdbx_strand_id
1 'polypeptide(L)'
;AALLRLTPEEVTGRGANISDARLTHKIEIVRRALAVNAPDPNDGLDVLAKVGGFELGCIAGLILGAAARQMLVILDGANTTSAALIAHSLAPACTHFMLASHASLTEHSQPHALRRMGLTPVLRLDIRLSEAAGSSIALRMLNQMISVWNTLDGAASDLQPFAIPTEGTACTHE
;
A
#
# COMPACT_ATOMS: atom_id res chain seq x y z
N ALA A 1 8.68 -11.88 0.13
CA ALA A 1 8.63 -13.35 0.11
C ALA A 1 8.03 -13.90 1.41
N ALA A 2 8.69 -13.81 2.58
CA ALA A 2 8.30 -14.50 3.81
C ALA A 2 6.83 -14.30 4.21
N LEU A 3 6.42 -13.09 4.55
CA LEU A 3 5.04 -12.78 5.00
C LEU A 3 3.97 -13.09 3.95
N LEU A 4 4.31 -13.07 2.67
CA LEU A 4 3.39 -13.40 1.56
C LEU A 4 3.37 -14.89 1.24
N ARG A 5 4.33 -15.67 1.75
CA ARG A 5 4.55 -17.09 1.41
C ARG A 5 4.69 -17.34 -0.09
N LEU A 6 5.32 -16.39 -0.77
CA LEU A 6 5.61 -16.44 -2.20
C LEU A 6 7.09 -16.74 -2.43
N THR A 7 7.38 -17.34 -3.58
CA THR A 7 8.76 -17.65 -3.97
C THR A 7 9.57 -16.37 -4.23
N PRO A 8 10.90 -16.41 -4.12
CA PRO A 8 11.76 -15.29 -4.49
C PRO A 8 11.52 -14.78 -5.92
N GLU A 9 11.22 -15.68 -6.85
CA GLU A 9 10.93 -15.38 -8.25
C GLU A 9 9.67 -14.53 -8.42
N GLU A 10 8.61 -14.85 -7.67
CA GLU A 10 7.32 -14.15 -7.75
C GLU A 10 7.39 -12.73 -7.20
N VAL A 11 8.28 -12.46 -6.24
CA VAL A 11 8.32 -11.17 -5.56
C VAL A 11 9.50 -10.28 -5.94
N THR A 12 10.53 -10.83 -6.60
CA THR A 12 11.74 -10.05 -6.92
C THR A 12 11.58 -9.35 -8.26
N GLY A 13 11.47 -8.03 -8.22
CA GLY A 13 11.40 -7.18 -9.40
C GLY A 13 12.76 -6.62 -9.83
N ARG A 14 12.77 -6.00 -11.02
CA ARG A 14 13.97 -5.40 -11.60
C ARG A 14 14.40 -4.08 -10.93
N GLY A 15 13.50 -3.45 -10.18
CA GLY A 15 13.75 -2.12 -9.60
C GLY A 15 14.11 -1.10 -10.69
N ALA A 16 15.28 -0.46 -10.57
CA ALA A 16 15.78 0.54 -11.50
C ALA A 16 16.32 -0.05 -12.83
N ASN A 17 15.62 -1.03 -13.38
CA ASN A 17 15.92 -1.62 -14.71
C ASN A 17 17.25 -2.37 -14.81
N ILE A 18 17.52 -3.27 -13.87
CA ILE A 18 18.72 -4.12 -13.89
C ILE A 18 18.65 -5.19 -14.99
N SER A 19 19.83 -5.68 -15.44
CA SER A 19 19.96 -6.77 -16.42
C SER A 19 19.43 -8.11 -15.90
N ASP A 20 19.18 -9.06 -16.81
CA ASP A 20 18.71 -10.40 -16.45
C ASP A 20 19.67 -11.13 -15.52
N ALA A 21 20.98 -11.03 -15.76
CA ALA A 21 21.99 -11.62 -14.90
C ALA A 21 21.93 -11.05 -13.46
N ARG A 22 21.72 -9.75 -13.31
CA ARG A 22 21.56 -9.12 -12.01
C ARG A 22 20.25 -9.51 -11.34
N LEU A 23 19.16 -9.66 -12.08
CA LEU A 23 17.90 -10.13 -11.55
C LEU A 23 18.03 -11.56 -11.02
N THR A 24 18.63 -12.47 -11.78
CA THR A 24 18.88 -13.85 -11.35
C THR A 24 19.71 -13.86 -10.07
N HIS A 25 20.76 -13.06 -10.00
CA HIS A 25 21.59 -12.95 -8.79
C HIS A 25 20.80 -12.40 -7.59
N LYS A 26 19.95 -11.39 -7.80
CA LYS A 26 19.08 -10.83 -6.75
C LYS A 26 18.10 -11.89 -6.20
N ILE A 27 17.49 -12.68 -7.07
CA ILE A 27 16.60 -13.78 -6.70
C ILE A 27 17.35 -14.81 -5.84
N GLU A 28 18.57 -15.18 -6.24
CA GLU A 28 19.39 -16.15 -5.49
C GLU A 28 19.80 -15.64 -4.11
N ILE A 29 20.13 -14.33 -3.99
CA ILE A 29 20.40 -13.70 -2.68
C ILE A 29 19.15 -13.80 -1.79
N VAL A 30 17.96 -13.46 -2.31
CA VAL A 30 16.71 -13.55 -1.54
C VAL A 30 16.46 -14.99 -1.10
N ARG A 31 16.63 -15.96 -2.00
CA ARG A 31 16.46 -17.39 -1.69
C ARG A 31 17.40 -17.82 -0.56
N ARG A 32 18.68 -17.47 -0.67
CA ARG A 32 19.68 -17.80 0.35
C ARG A 32 19.41 -17.11 1.69
N ALA A 33 18.98 -15.85 1.67
CA ALA A 33 18.62 -15.13 2.89
C ALA A 33 17.47 -15.82 3.64
N LEU A 34 16.43 -16.24 2.92
CA LEU A 34 15.31 -16.97 3.51
C LEU A 34 15.73 -18.35 4.06
N ALA A 35 16.56 -19.08 3.31
CA ALA A 35 17.02 -20.39 3.73
C ALA A 35 17.92 -20.35 4.99
N VAL A 36 18.85 -19.39 5.05
CA VAL A 36 19.80 -19.26 6.16
C VAL A 36 19.11 -18.71 7.42
N ASN A 37 18.25 -17.70 7.28
CA ASN A 37 17.66 -17.04 8.44
C ASN A 37 16.34 -17.67 8.89
N ALA A 38 15.72 -18.50 8.06
CA ALA A 38 14.48 -19.22 8.34
C ALA A 38 13.43 -18.37 9.09
N PRO A 39 12.98 -17.22 8.53
CA PRO A 39 12.01 -16.38 9.20
C PRO A 39 10.65 -17.09 9.31
N ASP A 40 9.97 -16.93 10.46
CA ASP A 40 8.60 -17.42 10.62
C ASP A 40 7.62 -16.53 9.83
N PRO A 41 6.95 -17.05 8.80
CA PRO A 41 6.02 -16.26 7.99
C PRO A 41 4.74 -15.82 8.74
N ASN A 42 4.53 -16.30 9.95
CA ASN A 42 3.40 -15.90 10.79
C ASN A 42 3.78 -14.80 11.78
N ASP A 43 5.05 -14.52 11.96
CA ASP A 43 5.56 -13.53 12.90
C ASP A 43 6.26 -12.38 12.15
N GLY A 44 5.59 -11.23 12.06
CA GLY A 44 6.12 -10.04 11.40
C GLY A 44 7.36 -9.48 12.08
N LEU A 45 7.51 -9.62 13.39
CA LEU A 45 8.71 -9.18 14.12
C LEU A 45 9.89 -10.11 13.87
N ASP A 46 9.66 -11.42 13.81
CA ASP A 46 10.71 -12.39 13.47
C ASP A 46 11.20 -12.17 12.03
N VAL A 47 10.26 -11.95 11.08
CA VAL A 47 10.61 -11.62 9.69
C VAL A 47 11.41 -10.32 9.63
N LEU A 48 10.98 -9.27 10.36
CA LEU A 48 11.70 -8.00 10.40
C LEU A 48 13.11 -8.16 10.98
N ALA A 49 13.25 -8.91 12.07
CA ALA A 49 14.53 -9.11 12.76
C ALA A 49 15.53 -9.94 11.93
N LYS A 50 15.05 -10.94 11.18
CA LYS A 50 15.88 -11.87 10.44
C LYS A 50 16.23 -11.45 9.02
N VAL A 51 15.30 -10.82 8.31
CA VAL A 51 15.44 -10.49 6.90
C VAL A 51 14.96 -9.08 6.54
N GLY A 52 14.61 -8.27 7.52
CA GLY A 52 14.24 -6.87 7.34
C GLY A 52 15.41 -5.91 7.49
N GLY A 53 15.11 -4.65 7.83
CA GLY A 53 16.05 -3.59 8.08
C GLY A 53 15.50 -2.58 9.07
N PHE A 54 16.36 -1.79 9.69
CA PHE A 54 15.95 -0.76 10.67
C PHE A 54 14.98 0.25 10.06
N GLU A 55 15.20 0.62 8.80
CA GLU A 55 14.33 1.54 8.04
C GLU A 55 12.92 0.98 7.89
N LEU A 56 12.76 -0.32 7.59
CA LEU A 56 11.46 -0.97 7.47
C LEU A 56 10.76 -1.03 8.83
N GLY A 57 11.51 -1.32 9.90
CA GLY A 57 10.99 -1.31 11.26
C GLY A 57 10.53 0.07 11.70
N CYS A 58 11.31 1.12 11.39
CA CYS A 58 10.96 2.50 11.67
C CYS A 58 9.66 2.90 10.95
N ILE A 59 9.56 2.63 9.65
CA ILE A 59 8.35 2.94 8.87
C ILE A 59 7.15 2.15 9.38
N ALA A 60 7.30 0.87 9.71
CA ALA A 60 6.22 0.07 10.29
C ALA A 60 5.74 0.66 11.63
N GLY A 61 6.66 1.09 12.49
CA GLY A 61 6.34 1.77 13.74
C GLY A 61 5.62 3.10 13.53
N LEU A 62 6.04 3.91 12.54
CA LEU A 62 5.36 5.13 12.15
C LEU A 62 3.92 4.87 11.67
N ILE A 63 3.71 3.83 10.87
CA ILE A 63 2.38 3.42 10.40
C ILE A 63 1.48 3.05 11.58
N LEU A 64 1.97 2.23 12.51
CA LEU A 64 1.20 1.83 13.70
C LEU A 64 0.89 3.02 14.60
N GLY A 65 1.86 3.92 14.81
CA GLY A 65 1.68 5.13 15.60
C GLY A 65 0.69 6.12 14.97
N ALA A 66 0.71 6.24 13.64
CA ALA A 66 -0.25 7.05 12.90
C ALA A 66 -1.67 6.47 12.99
N ALA A 67 -1.81 5.16 12.79
CA ALA A 67 -3.09 4.47 12.91
C ALA A 67 -3.70 4.61 14.31
N ALA A 68 -2.88 4.48 15.37
CA ALA A 68 -3.32 4.71 16.75
C ALA A 68 -3.83 6.14 17.01
N ARG A 69 -3.43 7.09 16.19
CA ARG A 69 -3.87 8.49 16.22
C ARG A 69 -4.89 8.84 15.14
N GLN A 70 -5.40 7.85 14.44
CA GLN A 70 -6.34 8.02 13.32
C GLN A 70 -5.81 8.95 12.21
N MET A 71 -4.50 8.94 11.99
CA MET A 71 -3.83 9.72 10.95
C MET A 71 -3.66 8.89 9.70
N LEU A 72 -3.97 9.48 8.54
CA LEU A 72 -3.77 8.84 7.24
C LEU A 72 -2.29 8.73 6.90
N VAL A 73 -1.87 7.55 6.47
CA VAL A 73 -0.55 7.28 5.91
C VAL A 73 -0.67 7.01 4.42
N ILE A 74 0.05 7.75 3.60
CA ILE A 74 0.11 7.53 2.15
C ILE A 74 1.35 6.69 1.84
N LEU A 75 1.12 5.46 1.40
CA LEU A 75 2.18 4.54 0.99
C LEU A 75 2.71 4.91 -0.40
N ASP A 76 4.01 4.91 -0.58
CA ASP A 76 4.66 5.16 -1.87
C ASP A 76 4.93 3.85 -2.63
N GLY A 77 6.17 3.42 -2.72
CA GLY A 77 6.59 2.26 -3.49
C GLY A 77 6.77 0.98 -2.65
N ALA A 78 7.61 0.07 -3.15
CA ALA A 78 7.82 -1.25 -2.56
C ALA A 78 8.33 -1.21 -1.12
N ASN A 79 9.21 -0.26 -0.76
CA ASN A 79 9.78 -0.17 0.59
C ASN A 79 8.70 0.16 1.63
N THR A 80 7.91 1.21 1.38
CA THR A 80 6.82 1.62 2.28
C THR A 80 5.72 0.55 2.33
N THR A 81 5.44 -0.12 1.20
CA THR A 81 4.46 -1.22 1.15
C THR A 81 4.96 -2.45 1.92
N SER A 82 6.27 -2.75 1.89
CA SER A 82 6.85 -3.84 2.68
C SER A 82 6.77 -3.56 4.17
N ALA A 83 7.07 -2.34 4.60
CA ALA A 83 6.90 -1.91 5.98
C ALA A 83 5.42 -1.93 6.42
N ALA A 84 4.51 -1.52 5.54
CA ALA A 84 3.07 -1.60 5.78
C ALA A 84 2.59 -3.06 5.96
N LEU A 85 3.17 -4.00 5.20
CA LEU A 85 2.86 -5.43 5.36
C LEU A 85 3.34 -5.97 6.73
N ILE A 86 4.47 -5.48 7.24
CA ILE A 86 4.93 -5.78 8.60
C ILE A 86 3.95 -5.18 9.62
N ALA A 87 3.58 -3.91 9.50
CA ALA A 87 2.60 -3.26 10.38
C ALA A 87 1.27 -4.01 10.37
N HIS A 88 0.78 -4.41 9.19
CA HIS A 88 -0.44 -5.20 9.02
C HIS A 88 -0.35 -6.56 9.72
N SER A 89 0.79 -7.23 9.68
CA SER A 89 0.96 -8.52 10.38
C SER A 89 0.86 -8.39 11.89
N LEU A 90 1.21 -7.24 12.45
CA LEU A 90 1.14 -6.93 13.88
C LEU A 90 -0.24 -6.41 14.32
N ALA A 91 -0.86 -5.55 13.51
CA ALA A 91 -2.15 -4.96 13.78
C ALA A 91 -2.93 -4.75 12.48
N PRO A 92 -3.71 -5.75 12.00
CA PRO A 92 -4.40 -5.68 10.71
C PRO A 92 -5.29 -4.45 10.52
N ALA A 93 -5.89 -3.94 11.59
CA ALA A 93 -6.74 -2.75 11.56
C ALA A 93 -6.01 -1.46 11.12
N CYS A 94 -4.67 -1.42 11.16
CA CYS A 94 -3.91 -0.25 10.69
C CYS A 94 -4.13 0.06 9.21
N THR A 95 -4.57 -0.92 8.41
CA THR A 95 -4.87 -0.72 6.98
C THR A 95 -6.02 0.27 6.72
N HIS A 96 -6.93 0.48 7.67
CA HIS A 96 -8.00 1.47 7.57
C HIS A 96 -7.46 2.91 7.49
N PHE A 97 -6.22 3.12 7.90
CA PHE A 97 -5.53 4.41 7.89
C PHE A 97 -4.44 4.49 6.81
N MET A 98 -4.46 3.60 5.83
CA MET A 98 -3.49 3.56 4.75
C MET A 98 -4.13 3.89 3.40
N LEU A 99 -3.45 4.69 2.60
CA LEU A 99 -3.76 4.94 1.20
C LEU A 99 -2.59 4.49 0.33
N ALA A 100 -2.81 3.53 -0.55
CA ALA A 100 -1.79 3.14 -1.54
C ALA A 100 -1.77 4.17 -2.67
N SER A 101 -0.67 4.89 -2.85
CA SER A 101 -0.57 5.97 -3.84
C SER A 101 -0.58 5.45 -5.27
N HIS A 102 0.31 4.53 -5.60
CA HIS A 102 0.47 4.02 -6.96
C HIS A 102 0.81 2.54 -7.01
N ALA A 103 0.57 1.91 -8.17
CA ALA A 103 1.08 0.59 -8.50
C ALA A 103 2.41 0.72 -9.22
N SER A 104 3.45 0.02 -8.73
CA SER A 104 4.71 -0.13 -9.43
C SER A 104 4.59 -1.17 -10.55
N LEU A 105 5.16 -0.89 -11.71
CA LEU A 105 5.24 -1.83 -12.83
C LEU A 105 6.48 -2.73 -12.75
N THR A 106 7.49 -2.37 -11.96
CA THR A 106 8.79 -3.04 -11.91
C THR A 106 9.06 -3.80 -10.62
N GLU A 107 8.26 -3.54 -9.57
CA GLU A 107 8.38 -4.17 -8.27
C GLU A 107 7.27 -5.20 -8.04
N HIS A 108 7.60 -6.46 -8.32
CA HIS A 108 6.62 -7.57 -8.29
C HIS A 108 6.01 -7.79 -6.91
N SER A 109 6.73 -7.51 -5.84
CA SER A 109 6.24 -7.68 -4.46
C SER A 109 5.09 -6.76 -4.09
N GLN A 110 5.07 -5.53 -4.61
CA GLN A 110 4.10 -4.50 -4.22
C GLN A 110 2.64 -4.91 -4.51
N PRO A 111 2.27 -5.37 -5.71
CA PRO A 111 0.89 -5.78 -5.98
C PRO A 111 0.40 -6.92 -5.08
N HIS A 112 1.29 -7.86 -4.75
CA HIS A 112 0.96 -8.96 -3.85
C HIS A 112 0.74 -8.47 -2.41
N ALA A 113 1.60 -7.56 -1.93
CA ALA A 113 1.48 -6.98 -0.60
C ALA A 113 0.22 -6.12 -0.46
N LEU A 114 -0.09 -5.25 -1.44
CA LEU A 114 -1.31 -4.45 -1.46
C LEU A 114 -2.55 -5.34 -1.44
N ARG A 115 -2.59 -6.38 -2.27
CA ARG A 115 -3.70 -7.34 -2.29
C ARG A 115 -3.86 -8.05 -0.95
N ARG A 116 -2.77 -8.45 -0.31
CA ARG A 116 -2.79 -9.08 1.03
C ARG A 116 -3.40 -8.17 2.09
N MET A 117 -3.19 -6.88 1.99
CA MET A 117 -3.71 -5.85 2.89
C MET A 117 -5.10 -5.33 2.50
N GLY A 118 -5.67 -5.78 1.37
CA GLY A 118 -6.95 -5.27 0.86
C GLY A 118 -6.87 -3.85 0.31
N LEU A 119 -5.69 -3.35 -0.05
CA LEU A 119 -5.47 -2.00 -0.55
C LEU A 119 -5.45 -1.96 -2.08
N THR A 120 -6.14 -0.97 -2.63
CA THR A 120 -6.13 -0.68 -4.08
C THR A 120 -5.38 0.63 -4.32
N PRO A 121 -4.36 0.67 -5.18
CA PRO A 121 -3.64 1.90 -5.48
C PRO A 121 -4.53 2.88 -6.26
N VAL A 122 -4.48 4.16 -5.88
CA VAL A 122 -5.30 5.22 -6.51
C VAL A 122 -4.78 5.65 -7.87
N LEU A 123 -3.47 5.45 -8.12
CA LEU A 123 -2.81 5.82 -9.37
C LEU A 123 -2.14 4.60 -10.01
N ARG A 124 -2.10 4.62 -11.35
CA ARG A 124 -1.30 3.68 -12.16
C ARG A 124 -0.33 4.49 -12.99
N LEU A 125 0.87 4.66 -12.47
CA LEU A 125 1.93 5.47 -13.08
C LEU A 125 3.15 4.58 -13.32
N ASP A 126 3.87 4.81 -14.42
CA ASP A 126 5.16 4.15 -14.69
C ASP A 126 6.28 4.79 -13.86
N ILE A 127 6.10 4.77 -12.54
CA ILE A 127 7.12 5.26 -11.60
C ILE A 127 8.04 4.11 -11.24
N ARG A 128 9.33 4.29 -11.50
CA ARG A 128 10.38 3.29 -11.26
C ARG A 128 11.29 3.66 -10.09
N LEU A 129 11.09 4.83 -9.50
CA LEU A 129 11.84 5.33 -8.35
C LEU A 129 10.89 5.53 -7.18
N SER A 130 11.20 4.88 -6.05
CA SER A 130 10.45 5.00 -4.80
C SER A 130 11.02 6.14 -3.95
N GLU A 131 11.00 7.35 -4.50
CA GLU A 131 11.51 8.59 -3.87
C GLU A 131 10.34 9.54 -3.53
N ALA A 132 9.28 8.98 -2.96
CA ALA A 132 8.05 9.68 -2.61
C ALA A 132 7.31 10.35 -3.79
N ALA A 133 7.63 10.00 -5.04
CA ALA A 133 7.03 10.63 -6.21
C ALA A 133 5.53 10.31 -6.31
N GLY A 134 5.16 9.04 -6.18
CA GLY A 134 3.76 8.60 -6.24
C GLY A 134 2.93 9.12 -5.08
N SER A 135 3.46 9.07 -3.86
CA SER A 135 2.79 9.57 -2.66
C SER A 135 2.62 11.09 -2.70
N SER A 136 3.58 11.85 -3.25
CA SER A 136 3.47 13.31 -3.41
C SER A 136 2.36 13.70 -4.38
N ILE A 137 2.20 12.97 -5.49
CA ILE A 137 1.11 13.19 -6.45
C ILE A 137 -0.24 12.87 -5.77
N ALA A 138 -0.35 11.72 -5.11
CA ALA A 138 -1.56 11.32 -4.40
C ALA A 138 -1.95 12.32 -3.30
N LEU A 139 -0.97 12.84 -2.55
CA LEU A 139 -1.20 13.87 -1.53
C LEU A 139 -1.76 15.16 -2.12
N ARG A 140 -1.20 15.62 -3.26
CA ARG A 140 -1.73 16.82 -3.95
C ARG A 140 -3.15 16.62 -4.42
N MET A 141 -3.46 15.46 -5.01
CA MET A 141 -4.82 15.12 -5.43
C MET A 141 -5.78 15.10 -4.24
N LEU A 142 -5.39 14.47 -3.13
CA LEU A 142 -6.19 14.41 -1.91
C LEU A 142 -6.47 15.82 -1.36
N ASN A 143 -5.46 16.69 -1.30
CA ASN A 143 -5.65 18.07 -0.84
C ASN A 143 -6.61 18.86 -1.73
N GLN A 144 -6.54 18.65 -3.04
CA GLN A 144 -7.50 19.28 -3.97
C GLN A 144 -8.92 18.75 -3.79
N MET A 145 -9.07 17.42 -3.61
CA MET A 145 -10.38 16.81 -3.33
C MET A 145 -10.99 17.35 -2.04
N ILE A 146 -10.20 17.49 -0.97
CA ILE A 146 -10.65 18.08 0.30
C ILE A 146 -11.06 19.53 0.10
N SER A 147 -10.30 20.32 -0.68
CA SER A 147 -10.65 21.71 -0.98
C SER A 147 -11.99 21.82 -1.73
N VAL A 148 -12.20 20.96 -2.74
CA VAL A 148 -13.48 20.90 -3.47
C VAL A 148 -14.61 20.49 -2.55
N TRP A 149 -14.40 19.45 -1.73
CA TRP A 149 -15.38 18.99 -0.75
C TRP A 149 -15.82 20.12 0.19
N ASN A 150 -14.87 20.83 0.79
CA ASN A 150 -15.16 21.93 1.71
C ASN A 150 -15.92 23.07 1.02
N THR A 151 -15.65 23.32 -0.28
CA THR A 151 -16.37 24.31 -1.06
C THR A 151 -17.81 23.88 -1.32
N LEU A 152 -18.02 22.60 -1.65
CA LEU A 152 -19.35 22.04 -1.87
C LEU A 152 -20.16 21.95 -0.58
N ASP A 153 -19.54 21.58 0.53
CA ASP A 153 -20.18 21.49 1.85
C ASP A 153 -20.65 22.87 2.32
N GLY A 154 -19.86 23.92 2.06
CA GLY A 154 -20.27 25.32 2.28
C GLY A 154 -21.43 25.77 1.38
N ALA A 155 -21.53 25.23 0.16
CA ALA A 155 -22.63 25.53 -0.76
C ALA A 155 -23.87 24.64 -0.51
N ALA A 156 -23.70 23.48 0.10
CA ALA A 156 -24.78 22.51 0.36
C ALA A 156 -25.75 23.00 1.44
N SER A 157 -25.37 23.99 2.27
CA SER A 157 -26.30 24.64 3.19
C SER A 157 -27.48 25.33 2.48
N ASP A 158 -27.31 25.64 1.18
CA ASP A 158 -28.33 26.28 0.36
C ASP A 158 -29.08 25.29 -0.56
N LEU A 159 -28.68 24.03 -0.61
CA LEU A 159 -29.29 22.97 -1.40
C LEU A 159 -30.24 22.14 -0.54
N GLN A 160 -31.49 21.97 -0.97
CA GLN A 160 -32.39 21.02 -0.35
C GLN A 160 -31.82 19.60 -0.48
N PRO A 161 -31.96 18.74 0.58
CA PRO A 161 -31.48 17.37 0.53
C PRO A 161 -32.09 16.63 -0.68
N PHE A 162 -31.24 16.04 -1.51
CA PHE A 162 -31.69 15.16 -2.58
C PHE A 162 -32.36 13.94 -1.93
N ALA A 163 -33.71 13.87 -2.08
CA ALA A 163 -34.44 12.71 -1.63
C ALA A 163 -34.08 11.52 -2.52
N ILE A 164 -33.37 10.55 -1.96
CA ILE A 164 -33.17 9.26 -2.63
C ILE A 164 -34.55 8.62 -2.75
N PRO A 165 -35.06 8.27 -3.96
CA PRO A 165 -36.31 7.56 -4.09
C PRO A 165 -36.18 6.23 -3.36
N THR A 166 -36.99 6.02 -2.33
CA THR A 166 -37.14 4.69 -1.71
C THR A 166 -37.72 3.76 -2.77
N GLU A 167 -37.06 2.64 -3.02
CA GLU A 167 -37.55 1.57 -3.90
C GLU A 167 -38.99 1.26 -3.55
N GLY A 168 -39.95 1.54 -4.44
CA GLY A 168 -41.36 1.24 -4.21
C GLY A 168 -42.38 1.92 -5.11
N THR A 169 -42.00 2.75 -6.09
CA THR A 169 -42.97 3.22 -7.09
C THR A 169 -42.75 2.51 -8.42
N ALA A 170 -43.47 1.41 -8.59
CA ALA A 170 -43.59 0.74 -9.88
C ALA A 170 -44.03 1.75 -10.94
N CYS A 171 -43.29 1.87 -12.03
CA CYS A 171 -43.73 2.51 -13.23
C CYS A 171 -44.92 1.73 -13.81
N THR A 172 -46.13 2.23 -13.63
CA THR A 172 -47.26 1.80 -14.43
C THR A 172 -47.14 2.53 -15.78
N HIS A 173 -46.80 1.76 -16.81
CA HIS A 173 -46.94 2.18 -18.20
C HIS A 173 -48.42 2.14 -18.54
N GLU A 174 -49.02 3.28 -18.87
CA GLU A 174 -50.12 3.41 -19.78
C GLU A 174 -49.64 4.02 -21.11
#